data_92fc05cfc0cc5bc92f9a7998c88c6b55
#
_entry.id   92fc05cfc0cc5bc92f9a7998c88c6b55
#
_cell.length_a   1.000
_cell.length_b   1.000
_cell.length_c   1.000
_cell.angle_alpha   90.00
_cell.angle_beta   90.00
_cell.angle_gamma   90.00
#
_symmetry.space_group_name_H-M   'P 1'
#
loop_
_entity.id
_entity.type
_entity.pdbx_description
1 polymer ?
#
loop_
_entity_poly.entity_id
_entity_poly.type
_entity_poly.pdbx_seq_one_letter_code
_entity_poly.pdbx_strand_id
1 'polypeptide(L)'
;PIDTTDNASLQRGAESFVSYCLTCHGASYMRYNRHRDIGFSNEQILNKLVYTGQKVGDLMQSAMRKKEGEEWFGVVPPDLSVIARSRGADWLYSYLRAFYRDDSTVTGWNNLVFDRAAMPHVLYQLQGEQRLTIKSGDKGEQKSLLLDKTGNMTVAEYDKFVGDLVNYLV
;
A
#
# COMPACT_ATOMS: atom_id res chain seq x y z
N PRO A 1 -12.04 10.87 -0.27
CA PRO A 1 -12.93 10.57 -1.38
C PRO A 1 -12.11 10.14 -2.60
N ILE A 2 -12.63 9.15 -3.33
CA ILE A 2 -12.02 8.70 -4.59
C ILE A 2 -12.39 9.69 -5.69
N ASP A 3 -11.38 10.12 -6.47
CA ASP A 3 -11.55 10.96 -7.65
C ASP A 3 -10.61 10.51 -8.76
N THR A 4 -11.10 9.65 -9.63
CA THR A 4 -10.34 9.13 -10.76
C THR A 4 -10.12 10.14 -11.90
N THR A 5 -10.57 11.38 -11.73
CA THR A 5 -10.32 12.50 -12.65
C THR A 5 -9.20 13.43 -12.16
N ASP A 6 -8.78 13.32 -10.89
CA ASP A 6 -7.63 14.06 -10.35
C ASP A 6 -6.31 13.41 -10.79
N ASN A 7 -5.85 13.78 -11.99
CA ASN A 7 -4.59 13.28 -12.54
C ASN A 7 -3.38 13.51 -11.60
N ALA A 8 -3.35 14.61 -10.86
CA ALA A 8 -2.26 14.89 -9.93
C ALA A 8 -2.23 13.87 -8.77
N SER A 9 -3.40 13.51 -8.22
CA SER A 9 -3.54 12.46 -7.22
C SER A 9 -3.13 11.10 -7.80
N LEU A 10 -3.62 10.75 -8.99
CA LEU A 10 -3.29 9.49 -9.66
C LEU A 10 -1.79 9.36 -9.96
N GLN A 11 -1.13 10.45 -10.36
CA GLN A 11 0.33 10.46 -10.59
C GLN A 11 1.11 10.23 -9.29
N ARG A 12 0.75 10.91 -8.19
CA ARG A 12 1.38 10.67 -6.88
C ARG A 12 1.14 9.24 -6.39
N GLY A 13 -0.07 8.72 -6.61
CA GLY A 13 -0.42 7.33 -6.29
C GLY A 13 0.41 6.32 -7.08
N ALA A 14 0.61 6.55 -8.39
CA ALA A 14 1.44 5.72 -9.26
C ALA A 14 2.91 5.69 -8.80
N GLU A 15 3.49 6.85 -8.51
CA GLU A 15 4.87 6.95 -7.99
C GLU A 15 4.98 6.24 -6.63
N SER A 16 4.00 6.37 -5.76
CA SER A 16 3.94 5.70 -4.45
C SER A 16 3.82 4.18 -4.61
N PHE A 17 2.95 3.71 -5.52
CA PHE A 17 2.79 2.27 -5.79
C PHE A 17 4.10 1.64 -6.25
N VAL A 18 4.77 2.25 -7.22
CA VAL A 18 6.04 1.74 -7.74
C VAL A 18 7.12 1.74 -6.67
N SER A 19 7.18 2.79 -5.84
CA SER A 19 8.23 2.95 -4.82
C SER A 19 8.07 2.00 -3.63
N TYR A 20 6.84 1.68 -3.22
CA TYR A 20 6.59 0.95 -1.97
C TYR A 20 5.92 -0.41 -2.16
N CYS A 21 5.20 -0.63 -3.26
CA CYS A 21 4.37 -1.83 -3.43
C CYS A 21 4.91 -2.78 -4.49
N LEU A 22 5.44 -2.27 -5.59
CA LEU A 22 5.81 -3.05 -6.79
C LEU A 22 6.92 -4.07 -6.53
N THR A 23 7.76 -3.88 -5.50
CA THR A 23 8.76 -4.87 -5.12
C THR A 23 8.12 -6.21 -4.76
N CYS A 24 6.98 -6.19 -4.08
CA CYS A 24 6.28 -7.38 -3.60
C CYS A 24 4.98 -7.67 -4.37
N HIS A 25 4.28 -6.63 -4.83
CA HIS A 25 2.97 -6.74 -5.49
C HIS A 25 3.05 -6.31 -6.95
N GLY A 26 2.69 -7.18 -7.86
CA GLY A 26 2.48 -6.80 -9.26
C GLY A 26 1.14 -6.08 -9.47
N ALA A 27 1.03 -5.38 -10.59
CA ALA A 27 -0.20 -4.95 -11.24
C ALA A 27 -0.15 -5.47 -12.68
N SER A 28 -0.17 -6.80 -12.84
CA SER A 28 0.20 -7.51 -14.06
C SER A 28 -0.78 -7.31 -15.22
N TYR A 29 -1.97 -6.73 -14.96
CA TYR A 29 -2.92 -6.35 -16.01
C TYR A 29 -2.62 -4.96 -16.58
N MET A 30 -1.66 -4.22 -15.96
CA MET A 30 -1.22 -2.89 -16.40
C MET A 30 0.12 -2.97 -17.12
N ARG A 31 0.25 -2.17 -18.18
CA ARG A 31 1.54 -1.82 -18.79
C ARG A 31 1.94 -0.42 -18.34
N TYR A 32 3.23 -0.18 -18.17
CA TYR A 32 3.73 1.14 -17.77
C TYR A 32 3.26 2.27 -18.70
N ASN A 33 3.16 2.03 -20.01
CA ASN A 33 2.73 3.03 -20.99
C ASN A 33 1.29 3.54 -20.79
N ARG A 34 0.45 2.84 -20.03
CA ARG A 34 -0.91 3.30 -19.69
C ARG A 34 -0.91 4.53 -18.77
N HIS A 35 0.19 4.81 -18.08
CA HIS A 35 0.30 6.03 -17.29
C HIS A 35 0.28 7.32 -18.12
N ARG A 36 0.39 7.23 -19.44
CA ARG A 36 0.10 8.36 -20.33
C ARG A 36 -1.34 8.86 -20.19
N ASP A 37 -2.27 7.98 -19.88
CA ASP A 37 -3.68 8.30 -19.71
C ASP A 37 -3.94 9.24 -18.51
N ILE A 38 -3.01 9.27 -17.55
CA ILE A 38 -3.04 10.16 -16.39
C ILE A 38 -2.00 11.30 -16.48
N GLY A 39 -1.43 11.53 -17.68
CA GLY A 39 -0.63 12.70 -17.99
C GLY A 39 0.89 12.55 -17.90
N PHE A 40 1.44 11.34 -17.71
CA PHE A 40 2.88 11.12 -17.81
C PHE A 40 3.36 11.11 -19.26
N SER A 41 4.51 11.71 -19.55
CA SER A 41 5.24 11.47 -20.80
C SER A 41 5.96 10.11 -20.76
N ASN A 42 6.35 9.58 -21.93
CA ASN A 42 7.14 8.34 -22.00
C ASN A 42 8.46 8.46 -21.23
N GLU A 43 9.12 9.61 -21.30
CA GLU A 43 10.35 9.87 -20.56
C GLU A 43 10.10 9.86 -19.03
N GLN A 44 9.04 10.49 -18.57
CA GLN A 44 8.65 10.47 -17.15
C GLN A 44 8.32 9.04 -16.68
N ILE A 45 7.59 8.26 -17.48
CA ILE A 45 7.29 6.85 -17.17
C ILE A 45 8.59 6.06 -17.03
N LEU A 46 9.49 6.18 -17.98
CA LEU A 46 10.76 5.45 -17.98
C LEU A 46 11.61 5.81 -16.76
N ASN A 47 11.71 7.09 -16.43
CA ASN A 47 12.59 7.59 -15.37
C ASN A 47 12.00 7.44 -13.96
N LYS A 48 10.67 7.47 -13.82
CA LYS A 48 9.99 7.50 -12.52
C LYS A 48 9.27 6.23 -12.14
N LEU A 49 8.82 5.43 -13.11
CA LEU A 49 7.91 4.31 -12.84
C LEU A 49 8.50 2.95 -13.21
N VAL A 50 9.39 2.87 -14.21
CA VAL A 50 9.92 1.59 -14.69
C VAL A 50 11.08 1.12 -13.81
N TYR A 51 10.76 0.42 -12.71
CA TYR A 51 11.77 -0.15 -11.80
C TYR A 51 12.00 -1.65 -12.05
N THR A 52 10.95 -2.41 -12.31
CA THR A 52 11.04 -3.87 -12.52
C THR A 52 11.04 -4.26 -13.99
N GLY A 53 10.66 -3.34 -14.87
CA GLY A 53 10.70 -3.48 -16.32
C GLY A 53 11.95 -2.87 -16.94
N GLN A 54 12.06 -2.93 -18.24
CA GLN A 54 13.15 -2.33 -19.02
C GLN A 54 12.65 -1.24 -19.98
N LYS A 55 11.37 -1.29 -20.35
CA LYS A 55 10.74 -0.38 -21.31
C LYS A 55 9.30 -0.07 -20.93
N VAL A 56 8.78 1.03 -21.47
CA VAL A 56 7.42 1.51 -21.18
C VAL A 56 6.30 0.56 -21.61
N GLY A 57 6.57 -0.36 -22.55
CA GLY A 57 5.61 -1.37 -22.98
C GLY A 57 5.52 -2.60 -22.07
N ASP A 58 6.40 -2.74 -21.08
CA ASP A 58 6.41 -3.89 -20.18
C ASP A 58 5.22 -3.87 -19.23
N LEU A 59 4.84 -5.06 -18.76
CA LEU A 59 3.85 -5.24 -17.71
C LEU A 59 4.44 -4.85 -16.35
N MET A 60 3.59 -4.34 -15.47
CA MET A 60 3.97 -4.01 -14.09
C MET A 60 4.02 -5.27 -13.22
N GLN A 61 5.07 -6.04 -13.36
CA GLN A 61 5.30 -7.26 -12.58
C GLN A 61 6.11 -6.95 -11.32
N SER A 62 5.86 -7.67 -10.23
CA SER A 62 6.67 -7.54 -9.02
C SER A 62 8.09 -8.05 -9.24
N ALA A 63 9.05 -7.49 -8.50
CA ALA A 63 10.41 -8.01 -8.46
C ALA A 63 10.50 -9.33 -7.70
N MET A 64 9.63 -9.54 -6.71
CA MET A 64 9.60 -10.74 -5.86
C MET A 64 9.08 -11.95 -6.63
N ARG A 65 9.83 -13.04 -6.58
CA ARG A 65 9.36 -14.33 -7.09
C ARG A 65 8.36 -14.97 -6.13
N LYS A 66 7.38 -15.72 -6.65
CA LYS A 66 6.35 -16.38 -5.82
C LYS A 66 6.95 -17.24 -4.71
N LYS A 67 8.00 -18.00 -5.01
CA LYS A 67 8.69 -18.83 -4.04
C LYS A 67 9.30 -18.04 -2.88
N GLU A 68 9.87 -16.88 -3.17
CA GLU A 68 10.41 -15.97 -2.14
C GLU A 68 9.31 -15.42 -1.23
N GLY A 69 8.15 -15.06 -1.79
CA GLY A 69 6.99 -14.65 -1.00
C GLY A 69 6.51 -15.74 -0.04
N GLU A 70 6.42 -16.99 -0.51
CA GLU A 70 6.07 -18.14 0.33
C GLU A 70 7.09 -18.40 1.44
N GLU A 71 8.39 -18.32 1.12
CA GLU A 71 9.47 -18.54 2.09
C GLU A 71 9.52 -17.45 3.17
N TRP A 72 9.31 -16.18 2.80
CA TRP A 72 9.50 -15.04 3.72
C TRP A 72 8.24 -14.69 4.51
N PHE A 73 7.06 -14.88 3.92
CA PHE A 73 5.78 -14.44 4.52
C PHE A 73 4.78 -15.58 4.74
N GLY A 74 5.09 -16.79 4.28
CA GLY A 74 4.16 -17.92 4.32
C GLY A 74 3.02 -17.84 3.30
N VAL A 75 2.98 -16.76 2.49
CA VAL A 75 1.98 -16.54 1.43
C VAL A 75 2.61 -15.77 0.28
N VAL A 76 2.07 -15.96 -0.92
CA VAL A 76 2.43 -15.13 -2.07
C VAL A 76 1.69 -13.80 -1.97
N PRO A 77 2.40 -12.64 -2.01
CA PRO A 77 1.73 -11.34 -2.09
C PRO A 77 0.79 -11.29 -3.30
N PRO A 78 -0.49 -10.88 -3.13
CA PRO A 78 -1.43 -10.85 -4.23
C PRO A 78 -1.07 -9.80 -5.28
N ASP A 79 -1.42 -10.05 -6.54
CA ASP A 79 -1.42 -9.02 -7.58
C ASP A 79 -2.50 -7.97 -7.28
N LEU A 80 -2.18 -6.70 -7.44
CA LEU A 80 -3.06 -5.59 -7.06
C LEU A 80 -3.87 -5.00 -8.22
N SER A 81 -3.82 -5.58 -9.43
CA SER A 81 -4.52 -5.08 -10.61
C SER A 81 -6.01 -4.81 -10.42
N VAL A 82 -6.68 -5.59 -9.58
CA VAL A 82 -8.13 -5.48 -9.32
C VAL A 82 -8.45 -5.45 -7.82
N ILE A 83 -7.50 -5.09 -7.00
CA ILE A 83 -7.65 -5.15 -5.54
C ILE A 83 -8.78 -4.25 -5.02
N ALA A 84 -8.95 -3.06 -5.61
CA ALA A 84 -10.00 -2.13 -5.22
C ALA A 84 -11.41 -2.65 -5.55
N ARG A 85 -11.56 -3.44 -6.61
CA ARG A 85 -12.82 -4.13 -6.93
C ARG A 85 -13.11 -5.26 -5.96
N SER A 86 -12.07 -5.95 -5.49
CA SER A 86 -12.18 -7.08 -4.57
C SER A 86 -12.45 -6.65 -3.13
N ARG A 87 -11.73 -5.64 -2.64
CA ARG A 87 -11.76 -5.21 -1.23
C ARG A 87 -12.54 -3.92 -1.00
N GLY A 88 -12.62 -3.05 -1.99
CA GLY A 88 -13.17 -1.70 -1.87
C GLY A 88 -12.11 -0.67 -1.46
N ALA A 89 -12.31 0.57 -1.91
CA ALA A 89 -11.40 1.68 -1.63
C ALA A 89 -11.33 2.03 -0.13
N ASP A 90 -12.46 2.04 0.57
CA ASP A 90 -12.52 2.33 2.01
C ASP A 90 -11.78 1.29 2.83
N TRP A 91 -11.87 0.02 2.44
CA TRP A 91 -11.12 -1.06 3.08
C TRP A 91 -9.61 -0.86 2.89
N LEU A 92 -9.15 -0.59 1.67
CA LEU A 92 -7.74 -0.35 1.36
C LEU A 92 -7.19 0.84 2.14
N TYR A 93 -7.94 1.95 2.16
CA TYR A 93 -7.57 3.15 2.91
C TYR A 93 -7.44 2.88 4.41
N SER A 94 -8.40 2.15 4.97
CA SER A 94 -8.38 1.78 6.39
C SER A 94 -7.26 0.79 6.70
N TYR A 95 -7.07 -0.22 5.85
CA TYR A 95 -6.04 -1.24 6.00
C TYR A 95 -4.63 -0.65 6.06
N LEU A 96 -4.27 0.22 5.10
CA LEU A 96 -2.94 0.83 5.03
C LEU A 96 -2.63 1.77 6.22
N ARG A 97 -3.66 2.20 6.96
CA ARG A 97 -3.53 3.07 8.14
C ARG A 97 -3.64 2.33 9.47
N ALA A 98 -3.92 1.04 9.45
CA ALA A 98 -4.29 0.27 10.64
C ALA A 98 -3.20 -0.70 11.12
N PHE A 99 -1.98 -0.59 10.63
CA PHE A 99 -0.86 -1.39 11.12
C PHE A 99 -0.40 -0.92 12.52
N TYR A 100 -0.02 -1.89 13.36
CA TYR A 100 0.54 -1.64 14.68
C TYR A 100 1.62 -2.67 15.03
N ARG A 101 2.50 -2.33 15.97
CA ARG A 101 3.51 -3.26 16.50
C ARG A 101 2.86 -4.38 17.29
N ASP A 102 3.24 -5.61 16.95
CA ASP A 102 2.80 -6.82 17.61
C ASP A 102 3.91 -7.88 17.59
N ASP A 103 4.61 -8.00 18.70
CA ASP A 103 5.74 -8.92 18.85
C ASP A 103 5.33 -10.40 18.83
N SER A 104 4.05 -10.70 18.87
CA SER A 104 3.51 -12.07 18.75
C SER A 104 3.48 -12.57 17.30
N THR A 105 3.67 -11.69 16.31
CA THR A 105 3.67 -12.03 14.89
C THR A 105 5.08 -12.22 14.33
N VAL A 106 5.21 -13.00 13.25
CA VAL A 106 6.50 -13.26 12.61
C VAL A 106 7.15 -11.97 12.08
N THR A 107 6.35 -11.04 11.55
CA THR A 107 6.85 -9.78 10.99
C THR A 107 7.07 -8.69 12.04
N GLY A 108 6.59 -8.88 13.28
CA GLY A 108 6.54 -7.83 14.32
C GLY A 108 5.44 -6.79 14.08
N TRP A 109 4.52 -7.05 13.13
CA TRP A 109 3.42 -6.18 12.77
C TRP A 109 2.10 -6.94 12.71
N ASN A 110 1.02 -6.28 13.08
CA ASN A 110 -0.35 -6.75 12.90
C ASN A 110 -1.22 -5.61 12.36
N ASN A 111 -2.48 -5.90 12.05
CA ASN A 111 -3.38 -4.93 11.44
C ASN A 111 -4.77 -5.02 12.07
N LEU A 112 -5.33 -3.86 12.45
CA LEU A 112 -6.63 -3.80 13.10
C LEU A 112 -7.81 -4.13 12.17
N VAL A 113 -7.65 -3.91 10.86
CA VAL A 113 -8.67 -4.19 9.83
C VAL A 113 -8.59 -5.65 9.36
N PHE A 114 -7.39 -6.21 9.33
CA PHE A 114 -7.16 -7.58 8.90
C PHE A 114 -6.16 -8.26 9.86
N ASP A 115 -6.71 -8.92 10.89
CA ASP A 115 -5.91 -9.58 11.92
C ASP A 115 -4.98 -10.65 11.32
N ARG A 116 -3.76 -10.73 11.86
CA ARG A 116 -2.68 -11.63 11.42
C ARG A 116 -2.33 -11.48 9.94
N ALA A 117 -2.36 -10.24 9.43
CA ALA A 117 -1.86 -9.96 8.09
C ALA A 117 -0.41 -10.41 7.95
N ALA A 118 -0.12 -11.24 6.95
CA ALA A 118 1.25 -11.67 6.65
C ALA A 118 2.10 -10.52 6.09
N MET A 119 1.47 -9.52 5.46
CA MET A 119 2.13 -8.30 4.99
C MET A 119 2.67 -7.49 6.18
N PRO A 120 3.97 -7.14 6.22
CA PRO A 120 4.50 -6.21 7.20
C PRO A 120 4.07 -4.76 6.88
N HIS A 121 4.25 -3.86 7.85
CA HIS A 121 4.00 -2.44 7.63
C HIS A 121 5.11 -1.79 6.80
N VAL A 122 5.03 -1.89 5.48
CA VAL A 122 6.07 -1.37 4.57
C VAL A 122 6.16 0.16 4.56
N LEU A 123 5.15 0.86 5.05
CA LEU A 123 5.06 2.32 5.11
C LEU A 123 5.42 2.89 6.50
N TYR A 124 6.00 2.09 7.40
CA TYR A 124 6.27 2.52 8.78
C TYR A 124 7.19 3.74 8.88
N GLN A 125 8.13 3.91 7.95
CA GLN A 125 8.99 5.09 7.93
C GLN A 125 8.21 6.39 7.64
N LEU A 126 7.12 6.29 6.89
CA LEU A 126 6.25 7.43 6.59
C LEU A 126 5.26 7.69 7.72
N GLN A 127 4.50 6.66 8.13
CA GLN A 127 3.48 6.78 9.17
C GLN A 127 4.05 6.87 10.58
N GLY A 128 5.11 6.12 10.85
CA GLY A 128 5.56 5.82 12.20
C GLY A 128 5.03 4.49 12.71
N GLU A 129 5.18 4.26 14.02
CA GLU A 129 4.78 3.03 14.68
C GLU A 129 3.57 3.28 15.58
N GLN A 130 2.52 2.52 15.39
CA GLN A 130 1.32 2.54 16.23
C GLN A 130 1.33 1.36 17.20
N ARG A 131 0.63 1.51 18.34
CA ARG A 131 0.32 0.45 19.30
C ARG A 131 -1.18 0.26 19.42
N LEU A 132 -1.59 -0.98 19.63
CA LEU A 132 -2.96 -1.31 19.93
C LEU A 132 -3.25 -0.95 21.39
N THR A 133 -4.32 -0.20 21.64
CA THR A 133 -4.88 0.06 22.96
C THR A 133 -6.26 -0.56 23.06
N ILE A 134 -6.52 -1.23 24.18
CA ILE A 134 -7.80 -1.88 24.47
C ILE A 134 -8.37 -1.24 25.73
N LYS A 135 -9.57 -0.70 25.63
CA LYS A 135 -10.33 -0.19 26.77
C LYS A 135 -11.53 -1.10 27.00
N SER A 136 -11.60 -1.69 28.20
CA SER A 136 -12.79 -2.44 28.62
C SER A 136 -13.84 -1.49 29.18
N GLY A 137 -15.07 -1.63 28.74
CA GLY A 137 -16.22 -0.84 29.19
C GLY A 137 -17.50 -1.66 29.19
N ASP A 138 -18.61 -1.07 29.65
CA ASP A 138 -19.91 -1.74 29.77
C ASP A 138 -20.47 -2.31 28.43
N LYS A 139 -19.95 -1.82 27.30
CA LYS A 139 -20.32 -2.26 25.94
C LYS A 139 -19.33 -3.25 25.31
N GLY A 140 -18.37 -3.77 26.10
CA GLY A 140 -17.31 -4.66 25.63
C GLY A 140 -15.97 -3.97 25.44
N GLU A 141 -15.04 -4.64 24.77
CA GLU A 141 -13.70 -4.12 24.49
C GLU A 141 -13.72 -3.18 23.30
N GLN A 142 -13.21 -1.97 23.50
CA GLN A 142 -12.98 -0.99 22.43
C GLN A 142 -11.50 -0.96 22.08
N LYS A 143 -11.19 -1.34 20.85
CA LYS A 143 -9.82 -1.31 20.28
C LYS A 143 -9.58 0.02 19.58
N SER A 144 -8.42 0.62 19.82
CA SER A 144 -7.96 1.83 19.14
C SER A 144 -6.46 1.79 18.92
N LEU A 145 -5.97 2.60 17.98
CA LEU A 145 -4.54 2.72 17.68
C LEU A 145 -4.02 4.05 18.21
N LEU A 146 -2.86 4.00 18.84
CA LEU A 146 -2.12 5.15 19.32
C LEU A 146 -0.77 5.24 18.59
N LEU A 147 -0.46 6.39 18.00
CA LEU A 147 0.86 6.65 17.42
C LEU A 147 1.88 6.76 18.56
N ASP A 148 2.82 5.81 18.60
CA ASP A 148 3.85 5.71 19.63
C ASP A 148 5.16 6.36 19.18
N LYS A 149 5.54 6.16 17.92
CA LYS A 149 6.70 6.79 17.30
C LYS A 149 6.27 7.46 16.00
N THR A 150 6.63 8.73 15.86
CA THR A 150 6.34 9.50 14.64
C THR A 150 7.19 9.01 13.47
N GLY A 151 6.59 9.00 12.28
CA GLY A 151 7.31 8.79 11.02
C GLY A 151 7.76 10.11 10.40
N ASN A 152 8.11 10.04 9.12
CA ASN A 152 8.57 11.19 8.34
C ASN A 152 7.43 12.12 7.90
N MET A 153 6.19 11.66 8.00
CA MET A 153 4.98 12.42 7.66
C MET A 153 4.17 12.72 8.90
N THR A 154 3.51 13.85 8.92
CA THR A 154 2.41 14.10 9.86
C THR A 154 1.24 13.17 9.55
N VAL A 155 0.30 13.02 10.48
CA VAL A 155 -0.90 12.20 10.26
C VAL A 155 -1.68 12.66 9.02
N ALA A 156 -1.84 13.97 8.84
CA ALA A 156 -2.57 14.53 7.69
C ALA A 156 -1.85 14.28 6.35
N GLU A 157 -0.51 14.37 6.33
CA GLU A 157 0.29 14.06 5.13
C GLU A 157 0.21 12.58 4.79
N TYR A 158 0.28 11.70 5.80
CA TYR A 158 0.15 10.26 5.59
C TYR A 158 -1.25 9.87 5.12
N ASP A 159 -2.29 10.47 5.69
CA ASP A 159 -3.67 10.27 5.26
C ASP A 159 -3.87 10.66 3.78
N LYS A 160 -3.27 11.79 3.38
CA LYS A 160 -3.29 12.22 1.97
C LYS A 160 -2.50 11.26 1.07
N PHE A 161 -1.31 10.84 1.49
CA PHE A 161 -0.47 9.88 0.77
C PHE A 161 -1.21 8.57 0.51
N VAL A 162 -1.84 8.01 1.54
CA VAL A 162 -2.66 6.78 1.41
C VAL A 162 -3.87 7.03 0.52
N GLY A 163 -4.50 8.22 0.62
CA GLY A 163 -5.60 8.62 -0.26
C GLY A 163 -5.20 8.61 -1.74
N ASP A 164 -4.07 9.23 -2.08
CA ASP A 164 -3.54 9.26 -3.45
C ASP A 164 -3.19 7.85 -3.96
N LEU A 165 -2.60 7.01 -3.11
CA LEU A 165 -2.28 5.62 -3.44
C LEU A 165 -3.55 4.78 -3.71
N VAL A 166 -4.56 4.90 -2.85
CA VAL A 166 -5.83 4.19 -3.03
C VAL A 166 -6.57 4.69 -4.26
N ASN A 167 -6.55 6.00 -4.51
CA ASN A 167 -7.15 6.59 -5.71
C ASN A 167 -6.55 6.00 -7.00
N TYR A 168 -5.23 5.78 -7.01
CA TYR A 168 -4.54 5.12 -8.12
C TYR A 168 -4.92 3.64 -8.28
N LEU A 169 -5.22 2.92 -7.19
CA LEU A 169 -5.57 1.49 -7.21
C LEU A 169 -7.03 1.22 -7.65
N VAL A 170 -7.89 2.24 -7.71
CA VAL A 170 -9.30 2.12 -8.16
C VAL A 170 -9.41 2.12 -9.66
#